data_57044db991e222bfa82f5733b798739d
#
_entry.id   57044db991e222bfa82f5733b798739d
#
_cell.length_a   1.000
_cell.length_b   1.000
_cell.length_c   1.000
_cell.angle_alpha   90.00
_cell.angle_beta   90.00
_cell.angle_gamma   90.00
#
_symmetry.space_group_name_H-M   'P 1'
#
loop_
_entity.id
_entity.type
_entity.pdbx_description
1 polymer ?
#
loop_
_entity_poly.entity_id
_entity_poly.type
_entity_poly.pdbx_seq_one_letter_code
_entity_poly.pdbx_strand_id
1 'polypeptide(L)'
;MKRTVKKAFALSLTAVLCMTACTQKTAETSPAADGGGTGTTAAEAAAAENKSNGERPVAGMTCYMYSDTHIANVRNTVLKAAETGTVAVETSDSQFDVGLQMNAMDAFVTKGCKYLVINNINTNAKDQVIDVARKADLPIIFWNTDSPSDEEMDSYGPCYFVSSAAEQSGVVQGEAAAKYWKEHPEADRNGNGKMDYVMLMGQIGNYDTEMRTKYSIDTVKEAGVETNCLLEVVCEWQRAKAQDQMASVISANADDIDIVFANNDDIDRKSVV
;
A
#
# COMPACT_ATOMS: atom_id res chain seq x y z
N MET A 1 44.99 4.90 -41.76
CA MET A 1 45.81 5.94 -41.10
C MET A 1 45.37 6.00 -39.65
N LYS A 2 46.15 5.46 -38.78
CA LYS A 2 47.03 5.99 -37.75
C LYS A 2 46.27 6.84 -36.72
N ARG A 3 46.04 6.21 -35.53
CA ARG A 3 46.64 6.53 -34.21
C ARG A 3 45.97 7.71 -33.52
N THR A 4 45.57 7.66 -32.23
CA THR A 4 46.43 7.42 -31.07
C THR A 4 45.60 7.19 -29.80
N VAL A 5 46.04 6.25 -28.98
CA VAL A 5 45.67 5.93 -27.59
C VAL A 5 46.30 6.93 -26.63
N LYS A 6 45.65 7.32 -25.55
CA LYS A 6 46.28 7.73 -24.29
C LYS A 6 45.44 7.30 -23.10
N LYS A 7 45.91 6.43 -22.40
CA LYS A 7 46.30 5.94 -21.06
C LYS A 7 45.91 6.88 -19.90
N ALA A 8 45.15 6.34 -19.01
CA ALA A 8 45.31 6.05 -17.57
C ALA A 8 45.91 7.15 -16.66
N PHE A 9 45.20 7.42 -15.58
CA PHE A 9 45.82 7.63 -14.27
C PHE A 9 44.91 7.12 -13.16
N ALA A 10 45.38 6.11 -12.46
CA ALA A 10 44.84 5.62 -11.19
C ALA A 10 45.49 6.47 -10.07
N LEU A 11 44.69 6.85 -9.09
CA LEU A 11 45.23 7.33 -7.83
C LEU A 11 44.49 6.65 -6.68
N SER A 12 45.19 5.73 -6.07
CA SER A 12 44.91 5.12 -4.79
C SER A 12 45.19 6.12 -3.67
N LEU A 13 44.30 6.22 -2.69
CA LEU A 13 44.70 6.80 -1.41
C LEU A 13 44.13 5.96 -0.26
N THR A 14 45.06 5.56 0.56
CA THR A 14 45.09 4.60 1.63
C THR A 14 44.43 5.10 2.90
N ALA A 15 43.95 4.13 3.69
CA ALA A 15 43.40 4.22 5.02
C ALA A 15 44.21 4.99 6.04
N VAL A 16 43.54 5.64 6.98
CA VAL A 16 44.07 5.82 8.34
C VAL A 16 42.99 5.46 9.35
N LEU A 17 43.28 4.38 10.06
CA LEU A 17 42.60 3.89 11.24
C LEU A 17 43.10 4.69 12.44
N CYS A 18 42.24 5.29 13.24
CA CYS A 18 42.59 5.72 14.59
C CYS A 18 41.57 5.14 15.58
N MET A 19 42.02 4.10 16.24
CA MET A 19 41.43 3.66 17.52
C MET A 19 41.97 4.57 18.62
N THR A 20 41.10 5.05 19.49
CA THR A 20 41.46 5.39 20.86
C THR A 20 40.39 4.93 21.79
N ALA A 21 40.79 4.00 22.64
CA ALA A 21 40.05 3.48 23.78
C ALA A 21 40.41 4.30 25.05
N CYS A 22 39.63 4.02 26.12
CA CYS A 22 39.83 4.41 27.52
C CYS A 22 39.16 5.72 27.94
N THR A 23 38.45 5.85 29.07
CA THR A 23 38.38 5.08 30.32
C THR A 23 37.17 5.61 31.11
N GLN A 24 36.56 4.72 31.93
CA GLN A 24 35.56 5.01 32.97
C GLN A 24 36.06 6.03 34.01
N LYS A 25 35.13 6.86 34.49
CA LYS A 25 35.14 7.28 35.91
C LYS A 25 33.73 7.64 36.39
N THR A 26 33.40 7.05 37.50
CA THR A 26 32.19 7.06 38.31
C THR A 26 31.98 8.34 39.12
N ALA A 27 30.71 8.53 39.54
CA ALA A 27 30.17 9.20 40.74
C ALA A 27 29.60 10.62 40.46
N GLU A 28 28.42 10.96 40.86
CA GLU A 28 27.47 10.86 41.92
C GLU A 28 26.37 11.94 41.76
N THR A 29 25.15 11.56 42.20
CA THR A 29 24.04 12.33 42.80
C THR A 29 23.23 13.34 42.00
N SER A 30 21.95 12.99 41.94
CA SER A 30 20.66 13.65 41.67
C SER A 30 20.41 14.99 42.40
N PRO A 31 19.27 15.73 42.18
CA PRO A 31 17.94 15.24 41.74
C PRO A 31 17.08 16.12 40.81
N ALA A 32 16.08 15.45 40.21
CA ALA A 32 14.69 15.83 39.91
C ALA A 32 14.34 17.05 39.04
N ALA A 33 13.69 16.78 37.92
CA ALA A 33 12.33 17.27 37.59
C ALA A 33 11.79 16.56 36.34
N ASP A 34 10.80 15.76 36.54
CA ASP A 34 9.54 15.55 35.86
C ASP A 34 9.37 16.04 34.39
N GLY A 35 9.02 15.09 33.51
CA GLY A 35 8.67 15.34 32.10
C GLY A 35 8.51 14.00 31.35
N GLY A 36 7.54 13.17 31.74
CA GLY A 36 7.24 11.91 31.09
C GLY A 36 6.82 12.08 29.64
N GLY A 37 7.62 11.53 28.76
CA GLY A 37 7.30 11.27 27.38
C GLY A 37 7.73 9.82 27.07
N THR A 38 6.87 8.85 27.41
CA THR A 38 7.05 7.47 27.04
C THR A 38 6.87 7.33 25.55
N GLY A 39 7.98 7.32 24.82
CA GLY A 39 8.04 6.83 23.46
C GLY A 39 7.78 5.32 23.47
N THR A 40 6.53 4.93 23.28
CA THR A 40 6.15 3.53 23.04
C THR A 40 6.72 3.13 21.69
N THR A 41 7.70 2.26 21.70
CA THR A 41 8.25 1.65 20.49
C THR A 41 7.16 0.88 19.75
N ALA A 42 7.09 1.04 18.44
CA ALA A 42 6.08 0.46 17.55
C ALA A 42 6.01 -1.09 17.58
N ALA A 43 6.85 -1.74 18.36
CA ALA A 43 6.87 -3.19 18.54
C ALA A 43 5.88 -3.70 19.61
N GLU A 44 5.38 -2.85 20.50
CA GLU A 44 4.48 -3.29 21.58
C GLU A 44 2.98 -3.16 21.26
N ALA A 45 2.62 -2.49 20.14
CA ALA A 45 1.22 -2.37 19.74
C ALA A 45 0.66 -3.59 18.97
N ALA A 46 1.48 -4.63 18.75
CA ALA A 46 1.08 -5.79 17.94
C ALA A 46 0.48 -6.95 18.75
N ALA A 47 0.48 -6.91 20.07
CA ALA A 47 -0.08 -7.95 20.89
C ALA A 47 -1.26 -7.45 21.74
N ALA A 48 -2.33 -7.02 21.08
CA ALA A 48 -3.64 -7.15 21.69
C ALA A 48 -3.99 -8.64 21.63
N GLU A 49 -3.54 -9.40 22.63
CA GLU A 49 -4.00 -10.76 22.84
C GLU A 49 -5.52 -10.73 22.98
N ASN A 50 -6.21 -11.09 21.92
CA ASN A 50 -7.62 -11.39 21.97
C ASN A 50 -7.73 -12.69 22.80
N LYS A 51 -8.00 -12.56 24.09
CA LYS A 51 -8.27 -13.70 24.97
C LYS A 51 -9.54 -14.36 24.48
N SER A 52 -9.41 -15.29 23.52
CA SER A 52 -10.49 -16.16 23.14
C SER A 52 -10.91 -16.96 24.36
N ASN A 53 -12.10 -16.69 24.87
CA ASN A 53 -12.78 -17.69 25.67
C ASN A 53 -12.94 -18.92 24.78
N GLY A 54 -12.47 -20.09 25.23
CA GLY A 54 -12.21 -21.33 24.49
C GLY A 54 -13.29 -21.95 23.60
N GLU A 55 -14.26 -21.19 23.11
CA GLU A 55 -15.39 -21.67 22.31
C GLU A 55 -15.57 -20.95 20.95
N ARG A 56 -14.94 -19.79 20.73
CA ARG A 56 -15.13 -19.08 19.44
C ARG A 56 -14.05 -19.46 18.43
N PRO A 57 -14.41 -19.80 17.18
CA PRO A 57 -13.42 -20.01 16.13
C PRO A 57 -12.63 -18.72 15.88
N VAL A 58 -11.34 -18.86 15.54
CA VAL A 58 -10.45 -17.75 15.25
C VAL A 58 -10.22 -17.68 13.75
N ALA A 59 -10.31 -16.47 13.19
CA ALA A 59 -9.87 -16.15 11.83
C ALA A 59 -8.48 -15.48 11.87
N GLY A 60 -7.55 -15.97 11.08
CA GLY A 60 -6.26 -15.32 10.84
C GLY A 60 -6.38 -14.33 9.68
N MET A 61 -6.15 -13.03 9.93
CA MET A 61 -6.28 -11.98 8.95
C MET A 61 -4.92 -11.34 8.64
N THR A 62 -4.49 -11.41 7.37
CA THR A 62 -3.34 -10.63 6.91
C THR A 62 -3.77 -9.28 6.37
N CYS A 63 -2.95 -8.26 6.62
CA CYS A 63 -3.05 -6.94 6.00
C CYS A 63 -1.75 -6.69 5.24
N TYR A 64 -1.82 -6.10 4.05
CA TYR A 64 -0.60 -5.84 3.28
C TYR A 64 0.30 -4.82 3.98
N MET A 65 -0.28 -3.82 4.66
CA MET A 65 0.44 -2.81 5.43
C MET A 65 -0.47 -2.15 6.46
N TYR A 66 -0.08 -2.16 7.74
CA TYR A 66 -0.87 -1.56 8.82
C TYR A 66 -0.90 -0.01 8.78
N SER A 67 0.11 0.60 8.19
CA SER A 67 0.22 2.06 8.08
C SER A 67 -0.64 2.68 6.97
N ASP A 68 -1.17 1.86 6.04
CA ASP A 68 -2.14 2.32 5.05
C ASP A 68 -3.44 2.72 5.75
N THR A 69 -3.96 3.92 5.41
CA THR A 69 -5.11 4.52 6.08
C THR A 69 -6.38 3.68 5.91
N HIS A 70 -6.64 3.18 4.69
CA HIS A 70 -7.82 2.36 4.41
C HIS A 70 -7.73 1.01 5.13
N ILE A 71 -6.58 0.34 5.04
CA ILE A 71 -6.33 -0.94 5.70
C ILE A 71 -6.45 -0.83 7.21
N ALA A 72 -5.91 0.23 7.81
CA ALA A 72 -6.05 0.49 9.24
C ALA A 72 -7.51 0.62 9.65
N ASN A 73 -8.32 1.36 8.88
CA ASN A 73 -9.75 1.55 9.15
C ASN A 73 -10.52 0.22 9.04
N VAL A 74 -10.29 -0.57 7.99
CA VAL A 74 -10.94 -1.88 7.81
C VAL A 74 -10.53 -2.82 8.94
N ARG A 75 -9.22 -2.95 9.21
CA ARG A 75 -8.71 -3.78 10.31
C ARG A 75 -9.35 -3.43 11.65
N ASN A 76 -9.35 -2.15 12.02
CA ASN A 76 -9.91 -1.71 13.28
C ASN A 76 -11.42 -1.98 13.37
N THR A 77 -12.14 -1.81 12.26
CA THR A 77 -13.57 -2.13 12.18
C THR A 77 -13.83 -3.62 12.37
N VAL A 78 -13.04 -4.48 11.71
CA VAL A 78 -13.12 -5.94 11.84
C VAL A 78 -12.80 -6.39 13.27
N LEU A 79 -11.73 -5.85 13.88
CA LEU A 79 -11.36 -6.16 15.27
C LEU A 79 -12.46 -5.75 16.24
N LYS A 80 -13.04 -4.56 16.06
CA LYS A 80 -14.15 -4.10 16.89
C LYS A 80 -15.40 -4.97 16.72
N ALA A 81 -15.73 -5.36 15.52
CA ALA A 81 -16.84 -6.30 15.26
C ALA A 81 -16.58 -7.67 15.89
N ALA A 82 -15.33 -8.13 15.92
CA ALA A 82 -14.94 -9.38 16.55
C ALA A 82 -15.08 -9.38 18.07
N GLU A 83 -15.08 -8.22 18.75
CA GLU A 83 -15.25 -8.14 20.21
C GLU A 83 -16.58 -8.78 20.66
N THR A 84 -17.63 -8.58 19.89
CA THR A 84 -19.00 -9.07 20.18
C THR A 84 -19.49 -10.14 19.21
N GLY A 85 -18.70 -10.42 18.16
CA GLY A 85 -19.03 -11.39 17.11
C GLY A 85 -18.85 -12.84 17.55
N THR A 86 -19.27 -13.75 16.68
CA THR A 86 -19.14 -15.21 16.89
C THR A 86 -17.77 -15.75 16.52
N VAL A 87 -16.94 -14.95 15.82
CA VAL A 87 -15.59 -15.28 15.36
C VAL A 87 -14.61 -14.30 16.00
N ALA A 88 -13.54 -14.81 16.59
CA ALA A 88 -12.40 -14.01 17.01
C ALA A 88 -11.46 -13.76 15.83
N VAL A 89 -10.72 -12.66 15.82
CA VAL A 89 -9.80 -12.32 14.74
C VAL A 89 -8.40 -12.04 15.29
N GLU A 90 -7.41 -12.72 14.74
CA GLU A 90 -6.00 -12.43 14.91
C GLU A 90 -5.47 -11.76 13.63
N THR A 91 -4.70 -10.68 13.74
CA THR A 91 -4.21 -9.96 12.56
C THR A 91 -2.69 -9.98 12.46
N SER A 92 -2.16 -9.91 11.24
CA SER A 92 -0.73 -9.80 10.95
C SER A 92 -0.46 -8.73 9.90
N ASP A 93 0.58 -7.92 10.12
CA ASP A 93 1.10 -6.96 9.15
C ASP A 93 2.12 -7.65 8.23
N SER A 94 1.84 -7.68 6.96
CA SER A 94 2.73 -8.28 5.96
C SER A 94 3.79 -7.31 5.44
N GLN A 95 3.70 -6.03 5.76
CA GLN A 95 4.68 -4.99 5.41
C GLN A 95 5.07 -4.98 3.92
N PHE A 96 4.14 -5.27 3.03
CA PHE A 96 4.37 -5.44 1.59
C PHE A 96 5.37 -6.56 1.23
N ASP A 97 5.59 -7.51 2.13
CA ASP A 97 6.49 -8.65 1.94
C ASP A 97 5.70 -9.96 1.84
N VAL A 98 5.85 -10.63 0.69
CA VAL A 98 5.17 -11.91 0.41
C VAL A 98 5.61 -13.00 1.37
N GLY A 99 6.89 -13.03 1.75
CA GLY A 99 7.42 -13.99 2.71
C GLY A 99 6.81 -13.82 4.09
N LEU A 100 6.65 -12.57 4.55
CA LEU A 100 5.96 -12.28 5.82
C LEU A 100 4.49 -12.69 5.75
N GLN A 101 3.80 -12.47 4.62
CA GLN A 101 2.42 -12.92 4.43
C GLN A 101 2.31 -14.44 4.53
N MET A 102 3.13 -15.17 3.81
CA MET A 102 3.13 -16.64 3.82
C MET A 102 3.45 -17.20 5.21
N ASN A 103 4.45 -16.65 5.90
CA ASN A 103 4.80 -17.02 7.26
C ASN A 103 3.63 -16.76 8.24
N ALA A 104 2.92 -15.66 8.09
CA ALA A 104 1.73 -15.36 8.91
C ALA A 104 0.62 -16.39 8.67
N MET A 105 0.38 -16.78 7.43
CA MET A 105 -0.62 -17.80 7.08
C MET A 105 -0.27 -19.16 7.71
N ASP A 106 0.98 -19.58 7.60
CA ASP A 106 1.46 -20.83 8.24
C ASP A 106 1.32 -20.77 9.76
N ALA A 107 1.61 -19.61 10.37
CA ALA A 107 1.41 -19.40 11.80
C ALA A 107 -0.07 -19.50 12.20
N PHE A 108 -0.99 -18.92 11.43
CA PHE A 108 -2.43 -19.04 11.67
C PHE A 108 -2.92 -20.49 11.59
N VAL A 109 -2.46 -21.24 10.58
CA VAL A 109 -2.75 -22.68 10.47
C VAL A 109 -2.25 -23.44 11.69
N THR A 110 -0.99 -23.20 12.08
CA THR A 110 -0.35 -23.85 13.23
C THR A 110 -1.08 -23.54 14.55
N LYS A 111 -1.57 -22.30 14.72
CA LYS A 111 -2.36 -21.89 15.90
C LYS A 111 -3.79 -22.43 15.90
N GLY A 112 -4.21 -23.08 14.84
CA GLY A 112 -5.54 -23.71 14.75
C GLY A 112 -6.65 -22.72 14.35
N CYS A 113 -6.32 -21.62 13.68
CA CYS A 113 -7.33 -20.75 13.06
C CYS A 113 -8.25 -21.56 12.14
N LYS A 114 -9.50 -21.15 12.05
CA LYS A 114 -10.55 -21.85 11.29
C LYS A 114 -10.87 -21.19 9.96
N TYR A 115 -10.38 -19.97 9.75
CA TYR A 115 -10.55 -19.18 8.54
C TYR A 115 -9.27 -18.42 8.25
N LEU A 116 -8.93 -18.29 6.97
CA LEU A 116 -7.87 -17.41 6.49
C LEU A 116 -8.51 -16.22 5.77
N VAL A 117 -8.19 -15.00 6.19
CA VAL A 117 -8.71 -13.74 5.63
C VAL A 117 -7.52 -12.96 5.09
N ILE A 118 -7.34 -12.93 3.77
CA ILE A 118 -6.08 -12.57 3.15
C ILE A 118 -6.22 -11.32 2.30
N ASN A 119 -5.48 -10.27 2.67
CA ASN A 119 -5.23 -9.13 1.79
C ASN A 119 -4.00 -9.45 0.96
N ASN A 120 -4.20 -9.96 -0.24
CA ASN A 120 -3.12 -10.51 -1.05
C ASN A 120 -2.14 -9.43 -1.51
N ILE A 121 -0.84 -9.76 -1.49
CA ILE A 121 0.24 -8.87 -1.91
C ILE A 121 0.77 -9.27 -3.29
N ASN A 122 0.81 -10.57 -3.58
CA ASN A 122 1.41 -11.10 -4.79
C ASN A 122 0.35 -11.41 -5.84
N THR A 123 0.17 -10.50 -6.78
CA THR A 123 -0.79 -10.64 -7.90
C THR A 123 -0.54 -11.87 -8.77
N ASN A 124 0.70 -12.38 -8.79
CA ASN A 124 1.13 -13.47 -9.66
C ASN A 124 1.24 -14.84 -8.96
N ALA A 125 0.88 -14.92 -7.67
CA ALA A 125 1.03 -16.15 -6.90
C ALA A 125 -0.18 -16.46 -6.00
N LYS A 126 -1.38 -16.12 -6.46
CA LYS A 126 -2.63 -16.43 -5.75
C LYS A 126 -2.82 -17.92 -5.53
N ASP A 127 -2.43 -18.74 -6.50
CA ASP A 127 -2.44 -20.21 -6.35
C ASP A 127 -1.68 -20.68 -5.13
N GLN A 128 -0.51 -20.09 -4.83
CA GLN A 128 0.29 -20.48 -3.66
C GLN A 128 -0.44 -20.12 -2.36
N VAL A 129 -1.13 -19.00 -2.33
CA VAL A 129 -1.95 -18.56 -1.19
C VAL A 129 -3.15 -19.49 -1.00
N ILE A 130 -3.84 -19.84 -2.08
CA ILE A 130 -4.95 -20.81 -2.07
C ILE A 130 -4.45 -22.20 -1.64
N ASP A 131 -3.26 -22.60 -2.05
CA ASP A 131 -2.66 -23.88 -1.69
C ASP A 131 -2.41 -24.05 -0.19
N VAL A 132 -2.06 -22.97 0.52
CA VAL A 132 -1.96 -23.02 2.00
C VAL A 132 -3.33 -23.37 2.61
N ALA A 133 -4.38 -22.70 2.16
CA ALA A 133 -5.73 -22.97 2.64
C ALA A 133 -6.20 -24.39 2.28
N ARG A 134 -5.96 -24.82 1.04
CA ARG A 134 -6.30 -26.18 0.55
C ARG A 134 -5.60 -27.28 1.36
N LYS A 135 -4.30 -27.14 1.62
CA LYS A 135 -3.52 -28.11 2.41
C LYS A 135 -3.98 -28.20 3.86
N ALA A 136 -4.47 -27.09 4.41
CA ALA A 136 -4.97 -27.01 5.78
C ALA A 136 -6.48 -27.31 5.89
N ASP A 137 -7.17 -27.52 4.78
CA ASP A 137 -8.64 -27.68 4.69
C ASP A 137 -9.40 -26.51 5.36
N LEU A 138 -8.96 -25.28 5.08
CA LEU A 138 -9.52 -24.06 5.68
C LEU A 138 -10.18 -23.18 4.62
N PRO A 139 -11.37 -22.61 4.90
CA PRO A 139 -11.92 -21.55 4.05
C PRO A 139 -10.97 -20.36 3.98
N ILE A 140 -10.83 -19.81 2.76
CA ILE A 140 -10.05 -18.62 2.49
C ILE A 140 -10.95 -17.51 1.94
N ILE A 141 -10.76 -16.31 2.47
CA ILE A 141 -11.47 -15.11 2.07
C ILE A 141 -10.43 -14.08 1.66
N PHE A 142 -10.32 -13.80 0.39
CA PHE A 142 -9.56 -12.65 -0.10
C PHE A 142 -10.35 -11.37 0.16
N TRP A 143 -9.68 -10.29 0.49
CA TRP A 143 -10.35 -9.03 0.77
C TRP A 143 -9.57 -7.82 0.26
N ASN A 144 -10.30 -6.74 0.01
CA ASN A 144 -9.84 -5.41 -0.41
C ASN A 144 -9.44 -5.36 -1.89
N THR A 145 -8.28 -5.86 -2.26
CA THR A 145 -7.73 -5.71 -3.61
C THR A 145 -7.30 -7.05 -4.17
N ASP A 146 -7.11 -7.09 -5.48
CA ASP A 146 -6.49 -8.19 -6.20
C ASP A 146 -7.29 -9.51 -6.13
N SER A 147 -8.53 -9.45 -6.64
CA SER A 147 -9.39 -10.63 -6.74
C SER A 147 -8.66 -11.80 -7.43
N PRO A 148 -8.75 -13.02 -6.89
CA PRO A 148 -8.48 -14.20 -7.69
C PRO A 148 -9.42 -14.24 -8.90
N SER A 149 -8.97 -14.84 -10.00
CA SER A 149 -9.81 -15.14 -11.16
C SER A 149 -10.88 -16.18 -10.79
N ASP A 150 -11.93 -16.30 -11.59
CA ASP A 150 -12.96 -17.32 -11.40
C ASP A 150 -12.34 -18.73 -11.41
N GLU A 151 -11.36 -19.00 -12.28
CA GLU A 151 -10.65 -20.28 -12.33
C GLU A 151 -9.86 -20.55 -11.04
N GLU A 152 -9.17 -19.55 -10.50
CA GLU A 152 -8.45 -19.67 -9.23
C GLU A 152 -9.42 -19.92 -8.07
N MET A 153 -10.54 -19.21 -8.00
CA MET A 153 -11.55 -19.42 -6.96
C MET A 153 -12.23 -20.79 -7.09
N ASP A 154 -12.56 -21.22 -8.30
CA ASP A 154 -13.20 -22.52 -8.56
C ASP A 154 -12.24 -23.71 -8.30
N SER A 155 -10.92 -23.46 -8.32
CA SER A 155 -9.93 -24.49 -8.00
C SER A 155 -10.01 -25.00 -6.56
N TYR A 156 -10.66 -24.23 -5.67
CA TYR A 156 -10.84 -24.57 -4.26
C TYR A 156 -12.19 -24.05 -3.76
N GLY A 157 -13.17 -24.96 -3.57
CA GLY A 157 -14.55 -24.60 -3.27
C GLY A 157 -14.79 -23.58 -2.16
N PRO A 158 -14.13 -23.62 -0.98
CA PRO A 158 -14.31 -22.60 0.07
C PRO A 158 -13.37 -21.38 -0.12
N CYS A 159 -13.30 -20.84 -1.33
CA CYS A 159 -12.56 -19.62 -1.68
C CYS A 159 -13.55 -18.49 -1.99
N TYR A 160 -13.38 -17.34 -1.37
CA TYR A 160 -14.28 -16.20 -1.46
C TYR A 160 -13.49 -14.90 -1.67
N PHE A 161 -14.17 -13.88 -2.24
CA PHE A 161 -13.61 -12.53 -2.37
C PHE A 161 -14.60 -11.46 -1.89
N VAL A 162 -14.11 -10.49 -1.15
CA VAL A 162 -14.89 -9.35 -0.62
C VAL A 162 -14.14 -8.05 -0.87
N SER A 163 -14.69 -7.19 -1.72
CA SER A 163 -14.14 -5.87 -2.02
C SER A 163 -15.22 -4.90 -2.52
N SER A 164 -14.83 -3.65 -2.78
CA SER A 164 -15.60 -2.71 -3.59
C SER A 164 -15.35 -2.97 -5.08
N ALA A 165 -16.29 -2.54 -5.94
CA ALA A 165 -16.06 -2.56 -7.39
C ALA A 165 -15.02 -1.49 -7.78
N ALA A 166 -13.89 -1.91 -8.31
CA ALA A 166 -12.80 -1.02 -8.70
C ALA A 166 -13.22 -0.08 -9.86
N GLU A 167 -14.01 -0.59 -10.80
CA GLU A 167 -14.61 0.15 -11.90
C GLU A 167 -15.48 1.31 -11.39
N GLN A 168 -16.35 1.01 -10.43
CA GLN A 168 -17.23 2.01 -9.81
C GLN A 168 -16.42 3.13 -9.15
N SER A 169 -15.31 2.79 -8.51
CA SER A 169 -14.41 3.78 -7.90
C SER A 169 -13.81 4.71 -8.96
N GLY A 170 -13.39 4.15 -10.10
CA GLY A 170 -12.90 4.93 -11.24
C GLY A 170 -14.00 5.84 -11.82
N VAL A 171 -15.20 5.30 -12.03
CA VAL A 171 -16.34 6.08 -12.54
C VAL A 171 -16.65 7.28 -11.65
N VAL A 172 -16.77 7.07 -10.34
CA VAL A 172 -17.07 8.17 -9.38
C VAL A 172 -15.98 9.23 -9.40
N GLN A 173 -14.71 8.83 -9.49
CA GLN A 173 -13.59 9.77 -9.58
C GLN A 173 -13.64 10.55 -10.90
N GLY A 174 -13.91 9.89 -12.03
CA GLY A 174 -14.03 10.52 -13.33
C GLY A 174 -15.21 11.50 -13.41
N GLU A 175 -16.37 11.14 -12.83
CA GLU A 175 -17.54 12.02 -12.74
C GLU A 175 -17.22 13.29 -11.95
N ALA A 176 -16.55 13.15 -10.80
CA ALA A 176 -16.14 14.27 -9.97
C ALA A 176 -15.18 15.21 -10.72
N ALA A 177 -14.18 14.65 -11.39
CA ALA A 177 -13.20 15.39 -12.17
C ALA A 177 -13.86 16.12 -13.37
N ALA A 178 -14.69 15.43 -14.12
CA ALA A 178 -15.40 16.02 -15.27
C ALA A 178 -16.36 17.14 -14.86
N LYS A 179 -17.06 16.97 -13.72
CA LYS A 179 -17.91 18.00 -13.15
C LYS A 179 -17.09 19.22 -12.75
N TYR A 180 -16.01 19.03 -12.00
CA TYR A 180 -15.14 20.11 -11.57
C TYR A 180 -14.60 20.89 -12.76
N TRP A 181 -14.09 20.22 -13.78
CA TRP A 181 -13.57 20.83 -15.01
C TRP A 181 -14.58 21.74 -15.71
N LYS A 182 -15.84 21.29 -15.80
CA LYS A 182 -16.92 22.06 -16.44
C LYS A 182 -17.36 23.27 -15.63
N GLU A 183 -17.31 23.17 -14.30
CA GLU A 183 -17.71 24.24 -13.39
C GLU A 183 -16.59 25.27 -13.15
N HIS A 184 -15.33 24.92 -13.48
CA HIS A 184 -14.11 25.70 -13.20
C HIS A 184 -13.25 25.90 -14.45
N PRO A 185 -13.63 26.81 -15.37
CA PRO A 185 -12.81 27.08 -16.56
C PRO A 185 -11.37 27.51 -16.25
N GLU A 186 -11.13 28.08 -15.07
CA GLU A 186 -9.82 28.45 -14.56
C GLU A 186 -8.92 27.25 -14.22
N ALA A 187 -9.47 26.05 -14.19
CA ALA A 187 -8.70 24.81 -14.00
C ALA A 187 -7.84 24.46 -15.23
N ASP A 188 -8.21 24.92 -16.42
CA ASP A 188 -7.39 24.86 -17.63
C ASP A 188 -6.25 25.90 -17.52
N ARG A 189 -5.14 25.49 -16.92
CA ARG A 189 -4.07 26.40 -16.51
C ARG A 189 -3.26 26.95 -17.68
N ASN A 190 -3.08 26.15 -18.72
CA ASN A 190 -2.35 26.56 -19.93
C ASN A 190 -3.26 27.03 -21.07
N GLY A 191 -4.60 26.95 -20.91
CA GLY A 191 -5.59 27.44 -21.86
C GLY A 191 -5.71 26.63 -23.14
N ASN A 192 -5.31 25.34 -23.12
CA ASN A 192 -5.32 24.50 -24.31
C ASN A 192 -6.66 23.79 -24.58
N GLY A 193 -7.63 23.91 -23.67
CA GLY A 193 -8.97 23.30 -23.76
C GLY A 193 -9.00 21.81 -23.43
N LYS A 194 -7.93 21.25 -22.90
CA LYS A 194 -7.82 19.84 -22.52
C LYS A 194 -7.50 19.75 -21.03
N MET A 195 -7.99 18.70 -20.39
CA MET A 195 -7.61 18.36 -19.03
C MET A 195 -6.24 17.67 -19.05
N ASP A 196 -5.20 18.41 -18.76
CA ASP A 196 -3.83 17.91 -18.64
C ASP A 196 -3.64 17.24 -17.27
N TYR A 197 -3.41 15.93 -17.25
CA TYR A 197 -3.41 15.19 -15.99
C TYR A 197 -2.16 14.36 -15.75
N VAL A 198 -1.88 14.15 -14.46
CA VAL A 198 -0.96 13.14 -13.97
C VAL A 198 -1.77 12.04 -13.29
N MET A 199 -1.42 10.77 -13.55
CA MET A 199 -2.04 9.61 -12.93
C MET A 199 -1.07 8.98 -11.92
N LEU A 200 -1.43 8.96 -10.64
CA LEU A 200 -0.72 8.22 -9.61
C LEU A 200 -1.32 6.82 -9.49
N MET A 201 -0.52 5.83 -9.87
CA MET A 201 -0.96 4.45 -9.99
C MET A 201 -0.56 3.62 -8.78
N GLY A 202 -1.38 2.63 -8.46
CA GLY A 202 -1.02 1.56 -7.55
C GLY A 202 0.05 0.64 -8.14
N GLN A 203 -0.03 -0.63 -7.86
CA GLN A 203 0.90 -1.66 -8.36
C GLN A 203 0.50 -2.07 -9.80
N ILE A 204 1.49 -2.16 -10.69
CA ILE A 204 1.26 -2.64 -12.07
C ILE A 204 0.77 -4.10 -12.05
N GLY A 205 -0.18 -4.42 -12.92
CA GLY A 205 -0.79 -5.75 -13.01
C GLY A 205 -1.82 -6.05 -11.92
N ASN A 206 -2.06 -5.09 -11.01
CA ASN A 206 -3.12 -5.19 -10.03
C ASN A 206 -4.44 -4.73 -10.64
N TYR A 207 -5.49 -5.54 -10.52
CA TYR A 207 -6.81 -5.29 -11.11
C TYR A 207 -7.40 -3.94 -10.70
N ASP A 208 -7.31 -3.58 -9.41
CA ASP A 208 -7.82 -2.30 -8.92
C ASP A 208 -7.07 -1.11 -9.53
N THR A 209 -5.75 -1.23 -9.71
CA THR A 209 -4.95 -0.19 -10.38
C THR A 209 -5.43 0.03 -11.80
N GLU A 210 -5.59 -1.04 -12.57
CA GLU A 210 -5.97 -0.97 -13.97
C GLU A 210 -7.39 -0.43 -14.13
N MET A 211 -8.34 -0.93 -13.35
CA MET A 211 -9.75 -0.52 -13.45
C MET A 211 -9.96 0.92 -12.98
N ARG A 212 -9.39 1.31 -11.83
CA ARG A 212 -9.50 2.69 -11.35
C ARG A 212 -8.87 3.68 -12.31
N THR A 213 -7.70 3.38 -12.86
CA THR A 213 -7.03 4.20 -13.87
C THR A 213 -7.88 4.33 -15.13
N LYS A 214 -8.31 3.20 -15.70
CA LYS A 214 -9.07 3.17 -16.93
C LYS A 214 -10.41 3.91 -16.81
N TYR A 215 -11.22 3.52 -15.83
CA TYR A 215 -12.59 4.02 -15.71
C TYR A 215 -12.65 5.49 -15.27
N SER A 216 -11.67 6.02 -14.55
CA SER A 216 -11.62 7.45 -14.23
C SER A 216 -11.45 8.30 -15.50
N ILE A 217 -10.55 7.91 -16.38
CA ILE A 217 -10.28 8.65 -17.61
C ILE A 217 -11.35 8.43 -18.68
N ASP A 218 -11.84 7.20 -18.82
CA ASP A 218 -12.93 6.90 -19.76
C ASP A 218 -14.19 7.72 -19.42
N THR A 219 -14.54 7.80 -18.13
CA THR A 219 -15.70 8.60 -17.66
C THR A 219 -15.51 10.10 -17.94
N VAL A 220 -14.32 10.64 -17.76
CA VAL A 220 -14.03 12.05 -18.13
C VAL A 220 -14.25 12.27 -19.63
N LYS A 221 -13.76 11.35 -20.46
CA LYS A 221 -13.94 11.42 -21.93
C LYS A 221 -15.40 11.26 -22.34
N GLU A 222 -16.13 10.32 -21.73
CA GLU A 222 -17.56 10.10 -21.97
C GLU A 222 -18.38 11.33 -21.58
N ALA A 223 -17.94 12.09 -20.58
CA ALA A 223 -18.52 13.38 -20.23
C ALA A 223 -18.22 14.50 -21.24
N GLY A 224 -17.49 14.23 -22.32
CA GLY A 224 -17.16 15.18 -23.39
C GLY A 224 -15.99 16.11 -23.05
N VAL A 225 -15.13 15.73 -22.10
CA VAL A 225 -13.91 16.47 -21.77
C VAL A 225 -12.71 15.83 -22.48
N GLU A 226 -12.00 16.61 -23.30
CA GLU A 226 -10.74 16.14 -23.87
C GLU A 226 -9.67 16.05 -22.79
N THR A 227 -8.89 14.97 -22.81
CA THR A 227 -7.84 14.72 -21.82
C THR A 227 -6.47 14.57 -22.48
N ASN A 228 -5.43 15.00 -21.79
CA ASN A 228 -4.04 14.74 -22.17
C ASN A 228 -3.27 14.20 -20.97
N CYS A 229 -2.76 12.99 -21.09
CA CYS A 229 -1.93 12.38 -20.05
C CYS A 229 -0.52 12.93 -20.13
N LEU A 230 -0.10 13.70 -19.13
CA LEU A 230 1.26 14.18 -19.04
C LEU A 230 2.19 13.10 -18.55
N LEU A 231 1.75 12.33 -17.54
CA LEU A 231 2.56 11.27 -16.96
C LEU A 231 1.71 10.25 -16.17
N GLU A 232 2.10 9.00 -16.25
CA GLU A 232 1.67 7.92 -15.36
C GLU A 232 2.80 7.57 -14.40
N VAL A 233 2.53 7.59 -13.09
CA VAL A 233 3.52 7.42 -12.03
C VAL A 233 3.15 6.23 -11.17
N VAL A 234 4.00 5.21 -11.17
CA VAL A 234 3.78 4.00 -10.36
C VAL A 234 4.24 4.21 -8.93
N CYS A 235 3.29 4.30 -8.01
CA CYS A 235 3.52 4.56 -6.59
C CYS A 235 3.41 3.31 -5.72
N GLU A 236 2.95 2.18 -6.29
CA GLU A 236 2.80 0.89 -5.59
C GLU A 236 2.03 1.02 -4.26
N TRP A 237 0.98 1.82 -4.22
CA TRP A 237 0.16 2.13 -3.04
C TRP A 237 0.92 2.83 -1.89
N GLN A 238 2.16 3.28 -2.13
CA GLN A 238 3.04 3.83 -1.10
C GLN A 238 3.08 5.35 -1.14
N ARG A 239 2.63 5.99 -0.06
CA ARG A 239 2.63 7.45 0.11
C ARG A 239 4.00 8.07 -0.12
N ALA A 240 5.07 7.48 0.43
CA ALA A 240 6.42 8.00 0.27
C ALA A 240 6.85 8.04 -1.20
N LYS A 241 6.55 6.96 -1.96
CA LYS A 241 6.84 6.92 -3.40
C LYS A 241 6.08 8.00 -4.17
N ALA A 242 4.79 8.19 -3.85
CA ALA A 242 3.99 9.24 -4.47
C ALA A 242 4.58 10.63 -4.20
N GLN A 243 4.98 10.92 -2.96
CA GLN A 243 5.60 12.19 -2.59
C GLN A 243 6.90 12.45 -3.35
N ASP A 244 7.82 11.47 -3.37
CA ASP A 244 9.12 11.61 -4.02
C ASP A 244 8.96 11.81 -5.55
N GLN A 245 8.06 11.06 -6.16
CA GLN A 245 7.77 11.17 -7.59
C GLN A 245 7.12 12.50 -7.93
N MET A 246 6.07 12.90 -7.19
CA MET A 246 5.38 14.16 -7.45
C MET A 246 6.24 15.39 -7.24
N ALA A 247 7.19 15.39 -6.30
CA ALA A 247 8.14 16.48 -6.16
C ALA A 247 8.93 16.74 -7.45
N SER A 248 9.32 15.67 -8.15
CA SER A 248 10.01 15.76 -9.43
C SER A 248 9.06 16.20 -10.56
N VAL A 249 7.84 15.68 -10.60
CA VAL A 249 6.81 16.00 -11.61
C VAL A 249 6.41 17.47 -11.51
N ILE A 250 6.14 17.97 -10.31
CA ILE A 250 5.79 19.38 -10.08
C ILE A 250 6.93 20.30 -10.48
N SER A 251 8.17 19.96 -10.12
CA SER A 251 9.34 20.77 -10.50
C SER A 251 9.51 20.91 -12.00
N ALA A 252 9.07 19.93 -12.79
CA ALA A 252 9.22 19.91 -14.23
C ALA A 252 8.01 20.51 -14.98
N ASN A 253 6.79 20.40 -14.44
CA ASN A 253 5.55 20.63 -15.18
C ASN A 253 4.47 21.38 -14.37
N ALA A 254 4.85 22.14 -13.33
CA ALA A 254 3.86 22.75 -12.41
C ALA A 254 2.77 23.58 -13.09
N ASP A 255 3.13 24.27 -14.17
CA ASP A 255 2.20 25.18 -14.88
C ASP A 255 1.30 24.44 -15.88
N ASP A 256 1.65 23.21 -16.22
CA ASP A 256 0.91 22.41 -17.22
C ASP A 256 -0.04 21.37 -16.58
N ILE A 257 0.07 21.10 -15.29
CA ILE A 257 -0.77 20.11 -14.61
C ILE A 257 -2.07 20.76 -14.15
N ASP A 258 -3.20 20.32 -14.71
CA ASP A 258 -4.53 20.78 -14.33
C ASP A 258 -5.11 19.94 -13.19
N ILE A 259 -4.91 18.61 -13.23
CA ILE A 259 -5.45 17.67 -12.26
C ILE A 259 -4.51 16.50 -12.01
N VAL A 260 -4.56 15.97 -10.79
CA VAL A 260 -3.87 14.73 -10.41
C VAL A 260 -4.92 13.68 -10.06
N PHE A 261 -4.93 12.56 -10.77
CA PHE A 261 -5.70 11.38 -10.40
C PHE A 261 -4.85 10.45 -9.53
N ALA A 262 -5.44 9.84 -8.51
CA ALA A 262 -4.78 8.89 -7.66
C ALA A 262 -5.63 7.64 -7.45
N ASN A 263 -5.02 6.46 -7.51
CA ASN A 263 -5.75 5.21 -7.37
C ASN A 263 -6.22 4.92 -5.94
N ASN A 264 -5.62 5.54 -4.91
CA ASN A 264 -6.11 5.49 -3.53
C ASN A 264 -5.76 6.77 -2.76
N ASP A 265 -6.32 6.92 -1.57
CA ASP A 265 -6.16 8.08 -0.69
C ASP A 265 -4.76 8.19 -0.07
N ASP A 266 -4.01 7.10 0.05
CA ASP A 266 -2.66 7.15 0.60
C ASP A 266 -1.65 7.75 -0.38
N ILE A 267 -1.75 7.40 -1.67
CA ILE A 267 -0.90 8.03 -2.70
C ILE A 267 -1.38 9.42 -3.10
N ASP A 268 -2.65 9.77 -2.83
CA ASP A 268 -3.18 11.13 -2.98
C ASP A 268 -2.68 12.06 -1.87
N ARG A 269 -2.65 11.59 -0.64
CA ARG A 269 -2.29 12.39 0.52
C ARG A 269 -0.86 12.92 0.44
N LYS A 270 -0.71 14.25 0.29
CA LYS A 270 0.54 15.00 0.20
C LYS A 270 1.32 14.85 -1.11
N SER A 271 0.73 14.32 -2.16
CA SER A 271 1.31 14.47 -3.49
C SER A 271 1.16 15.90 -4.03
N VAL A 272 0.32 16.70 -3.36
CA VAL A 272 0.11 18.12 -3.67
C VAL A 272 0.46 18.94 -2.43
N VAL A 273 1.59 19.62 -2.43
CA VAL A 273 1.94 20.72 -1.52
C VAL A 273 2.39 21.89 -2.36
#